data_fdc9404c256a083dd2c451b9d51e6708
#
_entry.id   fdc9404c256a083dd2c451b9d51e6708
#
_cell.length_a   1.000
_cell.length_b   1.000
_cell.length_c   1.000
_cell.angle_alpha   90.00
_cell.angle_beta   90.00
_cell.angle_gamma   90.00
#
_symmetry.space_group_name_H-M   'P 1'
#
loop_
_entity.id
_entity.type
_entity.pdbx_description
1 polymer ?
#
loop_
_entity_poly.entity_id
_entity_poly.type
_entity_poly.pdbx_seq_one_letter_code
_entity_poly.pdbx_strand_id
1 'polypeptide(L)'
;MARAFNKEVRRSITRSVGRFLAIAIISALGCGFFAGLLMTSIDMNISADEFYDATNTSDLYVTGTLGLDDADIDAIEHVEGVRSVEPVRMADAYAILADEKYVVRFNSLDLDAARNSDTSDGMHAISDDEEYINRPILVEGSWPTGPGECVVAADAVLDEPMQVGDVIEIVGGSGDIADTFARTQFVITGLVRSPYYLMTSNFGSSELGSGDVDSYAFVAPETYAEDFPYTGAFVTATGAADELYPSDGYDSIADALVARREHEFRLPDCTPLGSAG
;
A
#
# COMPACT_ATOMS: atom_id res chain seq x y z
N MET A 1 -55.75 -35.25 12.24
CA MET A 1 -55.83 -33.94 11.58
C MET A 1 -54.59 -33.64 10.74
N ALA A 2 -53.35 -33.85 11.18
CA ALA A 2 -52.15 -33.53 10.40
C ALA A 2 -52.00 -34.24 9.04
N ARG A 3 -52.43 -35.49 8.91
CA ARG A 3 -52.37 -36.25 7.63
C ARG A 3 -53.32 -35.70 6.54
N ALA A 4 -54.51 -35.23 6.92
CA ALA A 4 -55.47 -34.63 6.01
C ALA A 4 -54.97 -33.25 5.53
N PHE A 5 -54.43 -32.44 6.41
CA PHE A 5 -53.84 -31.13 6.10
C PHE A 5 -52.65 -31.26 5.13
N ASN A 6 -51.71 -32.15 5.40
CA ASN A 6 -50.57 -32.39 4.50
C ASN A 6 -50.98 -32.89 3.12
N LYS A 7 -52.04 -33.69 3.02
CA LYS A 7 -52.59 -34.15 1.72
C LYS A 7 -53.24 -33.02 0.93
N GLU A 8 -53.90 -32.10 1.60
CA GLU A 8 -54.57 -30.94 0.99
C GLU A 8 -53.55 -29.90 0.51
N VAL A 9 -52.53 -29.61 1.30
CA VAL A 9 -51.39 -28.75 0.95
C VAL A 9 -50.68 -29.30 -0.29
N ARG A 10 -50.33 -30.60 -0.32
CA ARG A 10 -49.69 -31.25 -1.47
C ARG A 10 -50.56 -31.20 -2.71
N ARG A 11 -51.88 -31.37 -2.59
CA ARG A 11 -52.82 -31.30 -3.72
C ARG A 11 -52.99 -29.86 -4.24
N SER A 12 -52.91 -28.87 -3.39
CA SER A 12 -52.94 -27.45 -3.76
C SER A 12 -51.69 -27.07 -4.53
N ILE A 13 -50.50 -27.50 -4.08
CA ILE A 13 -49.22 -27.25 -4.73
C ILE A 13 -49.19 -27.92 -6.11
N THR A 14 -49.61 -29.19 -6.23
CA THR A 14 -49.61 -29.91 -7.52
C THR A 14 -50.63 -29.39 -8.53
N ARG A 15 -51.67 -28.70 -8.10
CA ARG A 15 -52.67 -28.08 -8.99
C ARG A 15 -52.28 -26.71 -9.53
N SER A 16 -51.29 -26.03 -8.88
CA SER A 16 -50.81 -24.73 -9.25
C SER A 16 -49.29 -24.61 -9.20
N VAL A 17 -48.60 -25.64 -9.69
CA VAL A 17 -47.14 -25.77 -9.67
C VAL A 17 -46.44 -24.52 -10.24
N GLY A 18 -46.94 -23.96 -11.34
CA GLY A 18 -46.35 -22.76 -11.94
C GLY A 18 -46.35 -21.53 -11.02
N ARG A 19 -47.44 -21.31 -10.28
CA ARG A 19 -47.59 -20.20 -9.34
C ARG A 19 -46.69 -20.40 -8.10
N PHE A 20 -46.64 -21.64 -7.61
CA PHE A 20 -45.78 -22.00 -6.47
C PHE A 20 -44.30 -21.84 -6.85
N LEU A 21 -43.92 -22.38 -8.03
CA LEU A 21 -42.56 -22.30 -8.54
C LEU A 21 -42.10 -20.82 -8.75
N ALA A 22 -42.99 -19.99 -9.34
CA ALA A 22 -42.70 -18.58 -9.54
C ALA A 22 -42.39 -17.85 -8.20
N ILE A 23 -43.25 -18.07 -7.18
CA ILE A 23 -43.05 -17.47 -5.86
C ILE A 23 -41.79 -18.02 -5.20
N ALA A 24 -41.53 -19.32 -5.29
CA ALA A 24 -40.35 -19.98 -4.72
C ALA A 24 -39.05 -19.44 -5.37
N ILE A 25 -39.02 -19.27 -6.69
CA ILE A 25 -37.87 -18.72 -7.44
C ILE A 25 -37.63 -17.27 -7.05
N ILE A 26 -38.67 -16.43 -7.00
CA ILE A 26 -38.52 -15.00 -6.60
C ILE A 26 -38.00 -14.91 -5.17
N SER A 27 -38.55 -15.68 -4.25
CA SER A 27 -38.08 -15.69 -2.85
C SER A 27 -36.65 -16.21 -2.72
N ALA A 28 -36.30 -17.28 -3.45
CA ALA A 28 -34.94 -17.83 -3.46
C ALA A 28 -33.94 -16.85 -4.07
N LEU A 29 -34.29 -16.15 -5.14
CA LEU A 29 -33.47 -15.09 -5.74
C LEU A 29 -33.24 -13.93 -4.77
N GLY A 30 -34.31 -13.46 -4.10
CA GLY A 30 -34.21 -12.36 -3.15
C GLY A 30 -33.32 -12.74 -1.94
N CYS A 31 -33.55 -13.88 -1.34
CA CYS A 31 -32.73 -14.36 -0.20
C CYS A 31 -31.29 -14.66 -0.62
N GLY A 32 -31.10 -15.29 -1.79
CA GLY A 32 -29.77 -15.65 -2.31
C GLY A 32 -28.94 -14.42 -2.66
N PHE A 33 -29.58 -13.42 -3.30
CA PHE A 33 -28.91 -12.16 -3.61
C PHE A 33 -28.49 -11.40 -2.34
N PHE A 34 -29.39 -11.31 -1.36
CA PHE A 34 -29.07 -10.63 -0.10
C PHE A 34 -27.96 -11.37 0.68
N ALA A 35 -28.03 -12.68 0.77
CA ALA A 35 -26.98 -13.48 1.41
C ALA A 35 -25.64 -13.34 0.69
N GLY A 36 -25.66 -13.34 -0.67
CA GLY A 36 -24.46 -13.15 -1.47
C GLY A 36 -23.80 -11.79 -1.24
N LEU A 37 -24.58 -10.72 -1.17
CA LEU A 37 -24.05 -9.38 -0.87
C LEU A 37 -23.40 -9.30 0.51
N LEU A 38 -23.98 -9.92 1.52
CA LEU A 38 -23.40 -9.95 2.88
C LEU A 38 -22.09 -10.75 2.94
N MET A 39 -22.05 -11.90 2.24
CA MET A 39 -20.84 -12.72 2.20
C MET A 39 -19.70 -12.06 1.43
N THR A 40 -19.99 -11.35 0.36
CA THR A 40 -18.97 -10.66 -0.46
C THR A 40 -18.13 -9.68 0.39
N SER A 41 -18.76 -8.94 1.30
CA SER A 41 -18.02 -8.02 2.17
C SER A 41 -17.05 -8.74 3.12
N ILE A 42 -17.46 -9.89 3.65
CA ILE A 42 -16.62 -10.69 4.55
C ILE A 42 -15.45 -11.30 3.78
N ASP A 43 -15.71 -11.89 2.60
CA ASP A 43 -14.67 -12.50 1.77
C ASP A 43 -13.65 -11.46 1.28
N MET A 44 -14.10 -10.24 0.96
CA MET A 44 -13.20 -9.15 0.57
C MET A 44 -12.28 -8.73 1.72
N ASN A 45 -12.80 -8.61 2.94
CA ASN A 45 -11.98 -8.25 4.10
C ASN A 45 -10.92 -9.34 4.39
N ILE A 46 -11.31 -10.61 4.36
CA ILE A 46 -10.36 -11.72 4.56
C ILE A 46 -9.27 -11.71 3.48
N SER A 47 -9.65 -11.54 2.21
CA SER A 47 -8.67 -11.51 1.12
C SER A 47 -7.74 -10.29 1.17
N ALA A 48 -8.25 -9.14 1.66
CA ALA A 48 -7.44 -7.95 1.86
C ALA A 48 -6.44 -8.16 3.01
N ASP A 49 -6.89 -8.74 4.10
CA ASP A 49 -6.08 -9.07 5.26
C ASP A 49 -4.94 -10.04 4.90
N GLU A 50 -5.26 -11.16 4.24
CA GLU A 50 -4.27 -12.11 3.71
C GLU A 50 -3.24 -11.43 2.78
N PHE A 51 -3.68 -10.46 1.97
CA PHE A 51 -2.79 -9.69 1.10
C PHE A 51 -1.87 -8.77 1.90
N TYR A 52 -2.41 -8.04 2.88
CA TYR A 52 -1.62 -7.14 3.72
C TYR A 52 -0.58 -7.88 4.56
N ASP A 53 -0.95 -9.01 5.13
CA ASP A 53 -0.02 -9.88 5.88
C ASP A 53 1.09 -10.41 4.98
N ALA A 54 0.76 -10.97 3.81
CA ALA A 54 1.73 -11.53 2.88
C ALA A 54 2.71 -10.47 2.32
N THR A 55 2.26 -9.23 2.18
CA THR A 55 3.08 -8.11 1.72
C THR A 55 3.71 -7.31 2.86
N ASN A 56 3.50 -7.72 4.12
CA ASN A 56 3.96 -7.03 5.33
C ASN A 56 3.64 -5.53 5.26
N THR A 57 2.36 -5.22 4.98
CA THR A 57 1.93 -3.83 4.79
C THR A 57 2.07 -3.06 6.10
N SER A 58 2.58 -1.83 6.01
CA SER A 58 2.80 -0.98 7.17
C SER A 58 1.49 -0.58 7.85
N ASP A 59 1.47 -0.63 9.19
CA ASP A 59 0.35 -0.16 10.00
C ASP A 59 0.36 1.36 10.17
N LEU A 60 1.55 1.94 10.21
CA LEU A 60 1.74 3.39 10.38
C LEU A 60 2.83 3.91 9.44
N TYR A 61 2.68 5.18 9.06
CA TYR A 61 3.71 5.95 8.37
C TYR A 61 4.09 7.17 9.21
N VAL A 62 5.34 7.23 9.62
CA VAL A 62 5.90 8.28 10.47
C VAL A 62 6.66 9.27 9.60
N THR A 63 6.39 10.55 9.73
CA THR A 63 7.09 11.62 9.01
C THR A 63 7.61 12.68 9.97
N GLY A 64 8.74 13.30 9.62
CA GLY A 64 9.28 14.48 10.28
C GLY A 64 9.16 15.72 9.38
N THR A 65 8.96 16.90 9.96
CA THR A 65 8.86 18.16 9.20
C THR A 65 10.15 18.51 8.44
N LEU A 66 11.30 18.06 8.95
CA LEU A 66 12.62 18.27 8.35
C LEU A 66 13.23 16.96 7.84
N GLY A 67 12.43 15.90 7.74
CA GLY A 67 12.89 14.53 7.54
C GLY A 67 13.22 13.85 8.86
N LEU A 68 13.74 12.64 8.77
CA LEU A 68 14.17 11.82 9.90
C LEU A 68 15.66 11.48 9.72
N ASP A 69 16.38 11.37 10.83
CA ASP A 69 17.76 10.89 10.86
C ASP A 69 17.85 9.49 11.51
N ASP A 70 19.05 8.90 11.55
CA ASP A 70 19.25 7.58 12.14
C ASP A 70 18.87 7.54 13.63
N ALA A 71 19.04 8.64 14.37
CA ALA A 71 18.67 8.70 15.78
C ALA A 71 17.14 8.73 15.97
N ASP A 72 16.42 9.33 15.03
CA ASP A 72 14.95 9.31 15.01
C ASP A 72 14.44 7.89 14.71
N ILE A 73 15.06 7.19 13.75
CA ILE A 73 14.73 5.79 13.42
C ILE A 73 14.98 4.88 14.63
N ASP A 74 16.18 4.97 15.24
CA ASP A 74 16.51 4.22 16.46
C ASP A 74 15.49 4.49 17.59
N ALA A 75 15.04 5.73 17.73
CA ALA A 75 14.04 6.08 18.73
C ALA A 75 12.66 5.48 18.44
N ILE A 76 12.23 5.42 17.15
CA ILE A 76 10.98 4.79 16.73
C ILE A 76 11.03 3.28 16.99
N GLU A 77 12.14 2.60 16.68
CA GLU A 77 12.34 1.18 16.93
C GLU A 77 12.21 0.80 18.41
N HIS A 78 12.58 1.71 19.30
CA HIS A 78 12.52 1.47 20.75
C HIS A 78 11.15 1.75 21.37
N VAL A 79 10.16 2.24 20.60
CA VAL A 79 8.80 2.45 21.11
C VAL A 79 8.13 1.09 21.39
N GLU A 80 7.58 0.95 22.60
CA GLU A 80 6.88 -0.27 23.01
C GLU A 80 5.67 -0.53 22.09
N GLY A 81 5.64 -1.70 21.45
CA GLY A 81 4.59 -2.10 20.52
C GLY A 81 5.00 -1.97 19.05
N VAL A 82 6.13 -1.39 18.74
CA VAL A 82 6.74 -1.47 17.41
C VAL A 82 7.28 -2.88 17.18
N ARG A 83 7.03 -3.47 16.00
CA ARG A 83 7.60 -4.74 15.59
C ARG A 83 8.81 -4.51 14.69
N SER A 84 8.65 -3.69 13.65
CA SER A 84 9.70 -3.39 12.68
C SER A 84 9.55 -1.97 12.17
N VAL A 85 10.67 -1.36 11.73
CA VAL A 85 10.73 -0.01 11.16
C VAL A 85 11.54 -0.07 9.87
N GLU A 86 11.00 0.43 8.78
CA GLU A 86 11.72 0.58 7.51
C GLU A 86 11.84 2.07 7.17
N PRO A 87 13.04 2.69 7.28
CA PRO A 87 13.24 4.07 6.88
C PRO A 87 13.18 4.20 5.35
N VAL A 88 12.47 5.22 4.86
CA VAL A 88 12.26 5.40 3.43
C VAL A 88 12.61 6.81 2.99
N ARG A 89 13.24 6.91 1.81
CA ARG A 89 13.40 8.15 1.08
C ARG A 89 12.40 8.17 -0.07
N MET A 90 11.56 9.21 -0.10
CA MET A 90 10.61 9.46 -1.18
C MET A 90 10.82 10.87 -1.69
N ALA A 91 10.88 11.03 -3.00
CA ALA A 91 10.96 12.34 -3.62
C ALA A 91 10.18 12.37 -4.93
N ASP A 92 9.41 13.42 -5.13
CA ASP A 92 8.69 13.66 -6.36
C ASP A 92 9.58 14.43 -7.34
N ALA A 93 9.63 13.95 -8.57
CA ALA A 93 10.42 14.59 -9.62
C ALA A 93 9.68 14.56 -10.95
N TYR A 94 9.99 15.54 -11.79
CA TYR A 94 9.65 15.46 -13.20
C TYR A 94 10.57 14.47 -13.89
N ALA A 95 9.99 13.44 -14.48
CA ALA A 95 10.70 12.46 -15.28
C ALA A 95 10.23 12.51 -16.74
N ILE A 96 11.15 12.33 -17.67
CA ILE A 96 10.87 12.17 -19.10
C ILE A 96 10.92 10.69 -19.44
N LEU A 97 9.88 10.24 -20.12
CA LEU A 97 9.77 8.94 -20.75
C LEU A 97 9.18 9.13 -22.16
N ALA A 98 9.85 8.61 -23.20
CA ALA A 98 9.39 8.70 -24.59
C ALA A 98 8.99 10.14 -25.03
N ASP A 99 9.77 11.16 -24.63
CA ASP A 99 9.55 12.59 -24.86
C ASP A 99 8.36 13.23 -24.10
N GLU A 100 7.63 12.46 -23.29
CA GLU A 100 6.57 12.97 -22.43
C GLU A 100 7.07 13.17 -21.00
N LYS A 101 6.50 14.18 -20.31
CA LYS A 101 6.91 14.56 -18.95
C LYS A 101 5.84 14.21 -17.93
N TYR A 102 6.21 13.39 -16.96
CA TYR A 102 5.37 12.92 -15.88
C TYR A 102 5.90 13.35 -14.51
N VAL A 103 5.03 13.42 -13.51
CA VAL A 103 5.41 13.54 -12.10
C VAL A 103 5.53 12.11 -11.54
N VAL A 104 6.75 11.71 -11.24
CA VAL A 104 7.05 10.36 -10.72
C VAL A 104 7.55 10.47 -9.29
N ARG A 105 6.99 9.68 -8.40
CA ARG A 105 7.47 9.52 -7.04
C ARG A 105 8.51 8.41 -6.99
N PHE A 106 9.73 8.79 -6.70
CA PHE A 106 10.83 7.85 -6.50
C PHE A 106 10.84 7.42 -5.03
N ASN A 107 10.88 6.12 -4.79
CA ASN A 107 10.91 5.52 -3.46
C ASN A 107 12.21 4.71 -3.34
N SER A 108 12.90 4.80 -2.21
CA SER A 108 14.00 3.90 -1.92
C SER A 108 13.49 2.47 -1.71
N LEU A 109 14.26 1.49 -2.17
CA LEU A 109 13.95 0.06 -2.04
C LEU A 109 15.19 -0.69 -1.61
N ASP A 110 15.07 -1.53 -0.58
CA ASP A 110 16.10 -2.52 -0.28
C ASP A 110 16.14 -3.59 -1.39
N LEU A 111 17.19 -3.52 -2.22
CA LEU A 111 17.32 -4.40 -3.37
C LEU A 111 17.64 -5.84 -2.97
N ASP A 112 18.27 -6.08 -1.82
CA ASP A 112 18.59 -7.42 -1.36
C ASP A 112 17.33 -8.09 -0.79
N ALA A 113 16.56 -7.39 0.01
CA ALA A 113 15.27 -7.85 0.50
C ALA A 113 14.30 -8.12 -0.65
N ALA A 114 14.20 -7.20 -1.63
CA ALA A 114 13.33 -7.35 -2.80
C ALA A 114 13.68 -8.59 -3.63
N ARG A 115 14.97 -8.85 -3.88
CA ARG A 115 15.43 -10.02 -4.64
C ARG A 115 15.21 -11.34 -3.92
N ASN A 116 15.21 -11.33 -2.59
CA ASN A 116 14.98 -12.51 -1.76
C ASN A 116 13.49 -12.80 -1.52
N SER A 117 12.59 -11.85 -1.84
CA SER A 117 11.14 -12.05 -1.72
C SER A 117 10.61 -12.98 -2.82
N ASP A 118 9.68 -13.86 -2.46
CA ASP A 118 8.96 -14.71 -3.43
C ASP A 118 7.72 -13.98 -3.94
N THR A 119 7.73 -13.65 -5.24
CA THR A 119 6.61 -13.00 -5.94
C THR A 119 5.88 -13.92 -6.91
N SER A 120 6.12 -15.23 -6.83
CA SER A 120 5.57 -16.21 -7.78
C SER A 120 4.05 -16.36 -7.72
N ASP A 121 3.43 -16.00 -6.61
CA ASP A 121 1.96 -16.01 -6.46
C ASP A 121 1.26 -14.92 -7.28
N GLY A 122 1.96 -13.88 -7.69
CA GLY A 122 1.39 -12.76 -8.45
C GLY A 122 0.38 -11.90 -7.72
N MET A 123 -0.07 -12.31 -6.52
CA MET A 123 -0.96 -11.58 -5.62
C MET A 123 -0.26 -11.14 -4.33
N HIS A 124 0.80 -11.86 -3.95
CA HIS A 124 1.51 -11.68 -2.70
C HIS A 124 3.02 -11.63 -2.95
N ALA A 125 3.73 -10.86 -2.11
CA ALA A 125 5.19 -10.89 -2.03
C ALA A 125 5.56 -11.42 -0.65
N ILE A 126 6.01 -12.67 -0.58
CA ILE A 126 6.32 -13.37 0.68
C ILE A 126 7.82 -13.32 0.93
N SER A 127 8.21 -13.05 2.16
CA SER A 127 9.59 -13.04 2.61
C SER A 127 9.63 -13.38 4.11
N ASP A 128 10.70 -14.02 4.57
CA ASP A 128 10.95 -14.25 6.00
C ASP A 128 11.57 -13.02 6.69
N ASP A 129 11.86 -11.96 5.93
CA ASP A 129 12.42 -10.71 6.44
C ASP A 129 11.30 -9.82 6.99
N GLU A 130 11.20 -9.73 8.31
CA GLU A 130 10.19 -8.93 8.98
C GLU A 130 10.45 -7.42 8.87
N GLU A 131 11.72 -7.01 8.63
CA GLU A 131 12.09 -5.60 8.46
C GLU A 131 11.72 -5.09 7.07
N TYR A 132 11.53 -5.97 6.08
CA TYR A 132 11.09 -5.62 4.74
C TYR A 132 9.58 -5.38 4.72
N ILE A 133 9.18 -4.12 4.75
CA ILE A 133 7.79 -3.64 4.86
C ILE A 133 7.27 -3.20 3.48
N ASN A 134 5.94 -3.22 3.27
CA ASN A 134 5.28 -2.83 2.02
C ASN A 134 5.88 -3.50 0.78
N ARG A 135 6.12 -4.78 0.86
CA ARG A 135 6.81 -5.61 -0.17
C ARG A 135 6.15 -5.48 -1.53
N PRO A 136 6.82 -4.87 -2.54
CA PRO A 136 6.25 -4.79 -3.87
C PRO A 136 6.22 -6.16 -4.54
N ILE A 137 5.26 -6.38 -5.43
CA ILE A 137 5.08 -7.61 -6.20
C ILE A 137 5.62 -7.37 -7.60
N LEU A 138 6.62 -8.15 -8.02
CA LEU A 138 7.14 -8.07 -9.38
C LEU A 138 6.15 -8.73 -10.35
N VAL A 139 5.64 -7.95 -11.31
CA VAL A 139 4.67 -8.38 -12.32
C VAL A 139 5.36 -8.82 -13.60
N GLU A 140 6.41 -8.08 -14.01
CA GLU A 140 7.15 -8.32 -15.24
C GLU A 140 8.62 -7.88 -15.09
N GLY A 141 9.53 -8.54 -15.78
CA GLY A 141 10.95 -8.19 -15.80
C GLY A 141 11.74 -8.76 -14.62
N SER A 142 12.63 -7.97 -14.04
CA SER A 142 13.50 -8.36 -12.93
C SER A 142 13.74 -7.22 -11.96
N TRP A 143 14.10 -7.56 -10.72
CA TRP A 143 14.53 -6.57 -9.75
C TRP A 143 15.80 -5.85 -10.19
N PRO A 144 15.99 -4.57 -9.82
CA PRO A 144 17.22 -3.82 -10.08
C PRO A 144 18.44 -4.52 -9.47
N THR A 145 19.57 -4.41 -10.15
CA THR A 145 20.87 -4.95 -9.67
C THR A 145 21.80 -3.86 -9.15
N GLY A 146 21.44 -2.60 -9.34
CA GLY A 146 22.23 -1.47 -8.90
C GLY A 146 21.53 -0.11 -9.13
N PRO A 147 22.17 0.97 -8.72
CA PRO A 147 21.55 2.32 -8.65
C PRO A 147 21.24 2.96 -9.99
N GLY A 148 21.57 2.34 -11.12
CA GLY A 148 21.21 2.81 -12.48
C GLY A 148 19.95 2.16 -13.03
N GLU A 149 19.28 1.34 -12.25
CA GLU A 149 18.10 0.57 -12.63
C GLU A 149 16.95 0.89 -11.69
N CYS A 150 15.72 0.73 -12.18
CA CYS A 150 14.51 0.92 -11.39
C CYS A 150 13.42 -0.06 -11.79
N VAL A 151 12.45 -0.24 -10.90
CA VAL A 151 11.16 -0.84 -11.22
C VAL A 151 10.07 0.21 -11.06
N VAL A 152 9.04 0.14 -11.89
CA VAL A 152 7.99 1.17 -11.97
C VAL A 152 6.59 0.56 -11.84
N ALA A 153 5.60 1.42 -11.61
CA ALA A 153 4.20 1.00 -11.49
C ALA A 153 3.73 0.24 -12.73
N ALA A 154 3.23 -0.98 -12.54
CA ALA A 154 2.68 -1.82 -13.61
C ALA A 154 1.34 -1.29 -14.14
N ASP A 155 0.56 -0.64 -13.28
CA ASP A 155 -0.83 -0.27 -13.56
C ASP A 155 -1.02 1.27 -13.68
N ALA A 156 0.07 2.04 -13.86
CA ALA A 156 -0.03 3.48 -14.08
C ALA A 156 -0.75 3.78 -15.39
N VAL A 157 -1.75 4.66 -15.33
CA VAL A 157 -2.52 5.10 -16.50
C VAL A 157 -1.81 6.32 -17.10
N LEU A 158 -0.88 6.08 -18.01
CA LEU A 158 -0.11 7.07 -18.71
C LEU A 158 -0.50 7.07 -20.19
N ASP A 159 -0.27 8.20 -20.89
CA ASP A 159 -0.49 8.28 -22.35
C ASP A 159 0.45 7.31 -23.09
N GLU A 160 1.71 7.21 -22.62
CA GLU A 160 2.68 6.22 -23.07
C GLU A 160 3.02 5.29 -21.89
N PRO A 161 2.61 4.00 -21.92
CA PRO A 161 2.87 3.07 -20.85
C PRO A 161 4.36 2.72 -20.74
N MET A 162 4.90 2.75 -19.53
CA MET A 162 6.27 2.35 -19.24
C MET A 162 6.50 0.87 -19.53
N GLN A 163 7.63 0.55 -20.16
CA GLN A 163 8.01 -0.82 -20.53
C GLN A 163 9.39 -1.18 -20.00
N VAL A 164 9.62 -2.47 -19.79
CA VAL A 164 10.94 -2.98 -19.45
C VAL A 164 11.93 -2.68 -20.58
N GLY A 165 13.04 -2.05 -20.23
CA GLY A 165 14.08 -1.60 -21.15
C GLY A 165 14.03 -0.11 -21.49
N ASP A 166 12.95 0.59 -21.17
CA ASP A 166 12.87 2.04 -21.34
C ASP A 166 13.81 2.76 -20.36
N VAL A 167 14.12 4.01 -20.70
CA VAL A 167 14.96 4.88 -19.87
C VAL A 167 14.12 6.03 -19.34
N ILE A 168 14.16 6.21 -18.02
CA ILE A 168 13.59 7.38 -17.34
C ILE A 168 14.71 8.37 -17.05
N GLU A 169 14.47 9.64 -17.32
CA GLU A 169 15.38 10.73 -16.98
C GLU A 169 14.70 11.77 -16.10
N ILE A 170 15.26 12.03 -14.92
CA ILE A 170 14.83 13.11 -14.01
C ILE A 170 15.33 14.44 -14.57
N VAL A 171 14.40 15.37 -14.79
CA VAL A 171 14.70 16.70 -15.39
C VAL A 171 14.34 17.88 -14.51
N GLY A 172 13.74 17.66 -13.35
CA GLY A 172 13.35 18.72 -12.40
C GLY A 172 12.70 18.13 -11.13
N GLY A 173 12.54 18.97 -10.12
CA GLY A 173 11.93 18.62 -8.84
C GLY A 173 11.49 19.87 -8.09
N SER A 174 11.17 19.74 -6.81
CA SER A 174 10.80 20.85 -5.91
C SER A 174 11.99 21.74 -5.53
N GLY A 175 13.24 21.34 -5.88
CA GLY A 175 14.47 22.05 -5.56
C GLY A 175 15.59 21.72 -6.55
N ASP A 176 16.85 21.89 -6.12
CA ASP A 176 18.00 21.43 -6.91
C ASP A 176 18.00 19.90 -6.94
N ILE A 177 18.05 19.33 -8.15
CA ILE A 177 18.06 17.88 -8.34
C ILE A 177 19.25 17.25 -7.62
N ALA A 178 20.40 17.91 -7.61
CA ALA A 178 21.63 17.41 -7.01
C ALA A 178 21.55 17.30 -5.47
N ASP A 179 20.68 18.08 -4.83
CA ASP A 179 20.46 18.01 -3.37
C ASP A 179 19.59 16.77 -2.99
N THR A 180 18.84 16.23 -3.97
CA THR A 180 17.93 15.10 -3.75
C THR A 180 18.50 13.82 -4.35
N PHE A 181 19.01 13.88 -5.60
CA PHE A 181 19.41 12.71 -6.37
C PHE A 181 20.87 12.76 -6.78
N ALA A 182 21.63 11.73 -6.42
CA ALA A 182 22.99 11.52 -6.93
C ALA A 182 22.99 10.98 -8.37
N ARG A 183 21.85 10.47 -8.86
CA ARG A 183 21.66 9.91 -10.19
C ARG A 183 20.31 10.31 -10.76
N THR A 184 20.28 10.63 -12.06
CA THR A 184 19.09 11.15 -12.74
C THR A 184 18.60 10.29 -13.90
N GLN A 185 19.31 9.23 -14.27
CA GLN A 185 18.92 8.33 -15.36
C GLN A 185 18.84 6.89 -14.87
N PHE A 186 17.76 6.18 -15.25
CA PHE A 186 17.47 4.82 -14.84
C PHE A 186 16.93 4.01 -16.00
N VAL A 187 17.36 2.75 -16.10
CA VAL A 187 16.75 1.76 -16.99
C VAL A 187 15.64 1.04 -16.22
N ILE A 188 14.46 0.97 -16.79
CA ILE A 188 13.35 0.17 -16.24
C ILE A 188 13.68 -1.30 -16.42
N THR A 189 13.88 -2.04 -15.32
CA THR A 189 14.18 -3.47 -15.35
C THR A 189 12.96 -4.32 -15.06
N GLY A 190 11.92 -3.75 -14.45
CA GLY A 190 10.68 -4.47 -14.16
C GLY A 190 9.51 -3.56 -13.86
N LEU A 191 8.34 -4.17 -13.88
CA LEU A 191 7.06 -3.57 -13.52
C LEU A 191 6.56 -4.19 -12.22
N VAL A 192 6.10 -3.37 -11.28
CA VAL A 192 5.69 -3.80 -9.94
C VAL A 192 4.32 -3.25 -9.55
N ARG A 193 3.67 -3.96 -8.63
CA ARG A 193 2.56 -3.46 -7.81
C ARG A 193 3.03 -3.32 -6.38
N SER A 194 2.64 -2.24 -5.73
CA SER A 194 2.98 -2.01 -4.33
C SER A 194 1.72 -1.99 -3.48
N PRO A 195 1.72 -2.65 -2.31
CA PRO A 195 0.60 -2.57 -1.37
C PRO A 195 0.40 -1.17 -0.79
N TYR A 196 1.45 -0.34 -0.80
CA TYR A 196 1.36 1.05 -0.40
C TYR A 196 0.57 1.92 -1.40
N TYR A 197 0.56 1.54 -2.69
CA TYR A 197 -0.14 2.24 -3.76
C TYR A 197 -1.31 1.40 -4.30
N LEU A 198 -2.41 1.33 -3.55
CA LEU A 198 -3.57 0.49 -3.88
C LEU A 198 -4.41 1.01 -5.06
N MET A 199 -4.25 2.29 -5.42
CA MET A 199 -5.03 2.90 -6.51
C MET A 199 -4.16 3.05 -7.76
N THR A 200 -4.72 2.72 -8.91
CA THR A 200 -4.02 2.77 -10.20
C THR A 200 -4.06 4.13 -10.89
N SER A 201 -4.87 5.06 -10.39
CA SER A 201 -5.08 6.38 -10.99
C SER A 201 -4.73 7.55 -10.07
N ASN A 202 -4.32 7.28 -8.85
CA ASN A 202 -3.93 8.32 -7.89
C ASN A 202 -2.86 7.74 -6.94
N PHE A 203 -1.62 8.12 -7.18
CA PHE A 203 -0.47 7.71 -6.38
C PHE A 203 -0.10 8.72 -5.30
N GLY A 204 -1.01 9.65 -5.00
CA GLY A 204 -0.86 10.70 -4.01
C GLY A 204 -0.78 12.09 -4.61
N SER A 205 -0.73 13.10 -3.74
CA SER A 205 -0.55 14.50 -4.12
C SER A 205 0.93 14.87 -4.20
N SER A 206 1.24 15.83 -5.05
CA SER A 206 2.57 16.40 -5.25
C SER A 206 2.51 17.93 -5.30
N GLU A 207 3.60 18.60 -4.97
CA GLU A 207 3.74 20.04 -5.22
C GLU A 207 4.10 20.34 -6.68
N LEU A 208 4.35 19.30 -7.49
CA LEU A 208 4.74 19.41 -8.89
C LEU A 208 3.54 19.26 -9.83
N GLY A 209 3.66 19.80 -11.04
CA GLY A 209 2.71 19.58 -12.13
C GLY A 209 1.29 20.05 -11.80
N SER A 210 0.33 19.14 -12.00
CA SER A 210 -1.09 19.35 -11.71
C SER A 210 -1.45 19.22 -10.24
N GLY A 211 -0.52 18.78 -9.41
CA GLY A 211 -0.75 18.46 -8.01
C GLY A 211 -0.93 16.98 -7.72
N ASP A 212 -0.91 16.14 -8.75
CA ASP A 212 -1.03 14.69 -8.65
C ASP A 212 0.28 13.99 -9.06
N VAL A 213 0.51 12.80 -8.48
CA VAL A 213 1.59 11.90 -8.87
C VAL A 213 1.07 10.96 -9.96
N ASP A 214 1.72 11.01 -11.15
CA ASP A 214 1.29 10.23 -12.32
C ASP A 214 1.72 8.75 -12.23
N SER A 215 2.87 8.49 -11.58
CA SER A 215 3.43 7.14 -11.41
C SER A 215 4.39 7.10 -10.23
N TYR A 216 4.84 5.89 -9.88
CA TYR A 216 5.92 5.70 -8.92
C TYR A 216 7.01 4.80 -9.48
N ALA A 217 8.21 4.97 -8.94
CA ALA A 217 9.36 4.13 -9.21
C ALA A 217 10.03 3.73 -7.89
N PHE A 218 10.59 2.52 -7.86
CA PHE A 218 11.48 2.10 -6.79
C PHE A 218 12.91 2.05 -7.31
N VAL A 219 13.81 2.63 -6.54
CA VAL A 219 15.23 2.79 -6.86
C VAL A 219 16.09 2.38 -5.67
N ALA A 220 17.37 2.05 -5.94
CA ALA A 220 18.33 1.79 -4.89
C ALA A 220 18.51 3.01 -3.96
N PRO A 221 18.75 2.82 -2.65
CA PRO A 221 18.96 3.93 -1.72
C PRO A 221 20.12 4.86 -2.12
N GLU A 222 21.16 4.34 -2.78
CA GLU A 222 22.31 5.09 -3.29
C GLU A 222 21.98 6.02 -4.47
N THR A 223 20.73 6.01 -4.93
CA THR A 223 20.20 6.94 -5.92
C THR A 223 20.04 8.34 -5.33
N TYR A 224 19.79 8.43 -4.04
CA TYR A 224 19.65 9.70 -3.34
C TYR A 224 21.00 10.32 -2.99
N ALA A 225 21.02 11.64 -2.83
CA ALA A 225 22.21 12.33 -2.33
C ALA A 225 22.54 11.83 -0.90
N GLU A 226 23.82 11.82 -0.54
CA GLU A 226 24.30 11.29 0.73
C GLU A 226 23.66 12.00 1.94
N ASP A 227 23.48 13.32 1.83
CA ASP A 227 22.87 14.16 2.87
C ASP A 227 21.34 14.22 2.80
N PHE A 228 20.69 13.53 1.85
CA PHE A 228 19.23 13.55 1.74
C PHE A 228 18.61 12.71 2.86
N PRO A 229 17.79 13.33 3.76
CA PRO A 229 17.25 12.65 4.93
C PRO A 229 16.23 11.58 4.55
N TYR A 230 15.88 10.70 5.48
CA TYR A 230 14.68 9.90 5.36
C TYR A 230 13.46 10.81 5.36
N THR A 231 12.58 10.65 4.40
CA THR A 231 11.33 11.42 4.32
C THR A 231 10.27 10.89 5.25
N GLY A 232 10.42 9.64 5.67
CA GLY A 232 9.56 8.98 6.62
C GLY A 232 10.06 7.58 6.97
N ALA A 233 9.29 6.91 7.81
CA ALA A 233 9.50 5.52 8.16
C ALA A 233 8.17 4.75 8.15
N PHE A 234 8.16 3.59 7.54
CA PHE A 234 7.09 2.63 7.66
C PHE A 234 7.26 1.83 8.95
N VAL A 235 6.19 1.59 9.64
CA VAL A 235 6.20 0.92 10.94
C VAL A 235 5.14 -0.17 10.95
N THR A 236 5.51 -1.36 11.42
CA THR A 236 4.58 -2.43 11.73
C THR A 236 4.44 -2.60 13.24
N ALA A 237 3.21 -2.87 13.70
CA ALA A 237 2.88 -3.00 15.10
C ALA A 237 2.90 -4.46 15.55
N THR A 238 3.38 -4.70 16.77
CA THR A 238 3.35 -6.02 17.38
C THR A 238 1.91 -6.47 17.61
N GLY A 239 1.52 -7.62 17.04
CA GLY A 239 0.20 -8.22 17.17
C GLY A 239 -0.83 -7.68 16.17
N ALA A 240 -0.51 -6.71 15.31
CA ALA A 240 -1.44 -6.23 14.28
C ALA A 240 -1.79 -7.32 13.26
N ALA A 241 -0.83 -8.12 12.83
CA ALA A 241 -1.04 -9.24 11.91
C ALA A 241 -1.84 -10.42 12.50
N ASP A 242 -2.09 -10.45 13.82
CA ASP A 242 -2.95 -11.44 14.46
C ASP A 242 -4.44 -11.02 14.47
N GLU A 243 -4.73 -9.78 14.11
CA GLU A 243 -6.06 -9.17 14.10
C GLU A 243 -6.54 -8.93 12.67
N LEU A 244 -7.78 -9.28 12.37
CA LEU A 244 -8.36 -9.06 11.03
C LEU A 244 -8.47 -7.57 10.69
N TYR A 245 -7.98 -7.14 9.55
CA TYR A 245 -8.17 -5.79 9.04
C TYR A 245 -9.40 -5.69 8.11
N PRO A 246 -10.29 -4.70 8.28
CA PRO A 246 -10.42 -3.79 9.42
C PRO A 246 -11.20 -4.41 10.58
N SER A 247 -10.75 -4.19 11.83
CA SER A 247 -11.48 -4.60 13.03
C SER A 247 -11.20 -3.63 14.19
N ASP A 248 -12.09 -3.65 15.20
CA ASP A 248 -11.89 -2.88 16.43
C ASP A 248 -10.59 -3.30 17.18
N GLY A 249 -10.16 -4.57 17.02
CA GLY A 249 -8.92 -5.11 17.57
C GLY A 249 -7.71 -4.45 16.93
N TYR A 250 -7.65 -4.47 15.60
CA TYR A 250 -6.60 -3.80 14.82
C TYR A 250 -6.52 -2.30 15.13
N ASP A 251 -7.66 -1.59 15.07
CA ASP A 251 -7.72 -0.15 15.32
C ASP A 251 -7.19 0.19 16.73
N SER A 252 -7.49 -0.65 17.74
CA SER A 252 -7.02 -0.43 19.10
C SER A 252 -5.48 -0.54 19.24
N ILE A 253 -4.84 -1.41 18.46
CA ILE A 253 -3.38 -1.58 18.43
C ILE A 253 -2.74 -0.36 17.77
N ALA A 254 -3.23 0.05 16.61
CA ALA A 254 -2.74 1.21 15.87
C ALA A 254 -2.89 2.51 16.68
N ASP A 255 -4.06 2.76 17.27
CA ASP A 255 -4.33 3.93 18.11
C ASP A 255 -3.46 3.96 19.36
N ALA A 256 -3.21 2.81 20.00
CA ALA A 256 -2.34 2.72 21.16
C ALA A 256 -0.89 3.08 20.80
N LEU A 257 -0.41 2.69 19.61
CA LEU A 257 0.92 3.00 19.14
C LEU A 257 1.07 4.50 18.83
N VAL A 258 0.06 5.09 18.16
CA VAL A 258 0.00 6.54 17.90
C VAL A 258 0.02 7.36 19.20
N ALA A 259 -0.78 6.95 20.19
CA ALA A 259 -0.85 7.64 21.48
C ALA A 259 0.47 7.59 22.27
N ARG A 260 1.20 6.47 22.22
CA ARG A 260 2.53 6.31 22.83
C ARG A 260 3.55 7.23 22.18
N ARG A 261 3.56 7.28 20.84
CA ARG A 261 4.43 8.18 20.08
C ARG A 261 4.25 9.63 20.50
N GLU A 262 3.02 10.12 20.63
CA GLU A 262 2.77 11.51 21.06
C GLU A 262 3.29 11.81 22.49
N HIS A 263 3.40 10.78 23.32
CA HIS A 263 3.88 10.93 24.70
C HIS A 263 5.41 10.86 24.81
N GLU A 264 6.07 10.03 24.01
CA GLU A 264 7.53 9.79 24.05
C GLU A 264 8.29 10.78 23.15
N PHE A 265 7.72 11.21 22.01
CA PHE A 265 8.29 12.22 21.10
C PHE A 265 7.89 13.65 21.47
N ARG A 266 7.65 13.93 22.72
CA ARG A 266 7.63 15.31 23.20
C ARG A 266 9.06 15.82 23.15
N LEU A 267 9.46 16.36 21.97
CA LEU A 267 10.69 17.13 21.82
C LEU A 267 10.71 18.19 22.95
N PRO A 268 11.78 18.25 23.76
CA PRO A 268 11.94 19.36 24.68
C PRO A 268 12.07 20.63 23.83
N ASP A 269 11.21 21.62 24.10
CA ASP A 269 11.16 22.95 23.49
C ASP A 269 10.42 23.15 22.17
N CYS A 270 9.12 22.83 22.14
CA CYS A 270 8.17 23.66 21.42
C CYS A 270 7.32 24.42 22.43
N THR A 271 7.86 25.53 22.96
CA THR A 271 7.05 26.54 23.66
C THR A 271 6.07 27.13 22.65
N PRO A 272 4.75 27.12 22.88
CA PRO A 272 3.82 27.79 21.97
C PRO A 272 4.15 29.28 21.98
N LEU A 273 4.55 29.83 20.85
CA LEU A 273 4.64 31.25 20.60
C LEU A 273 3.25 31.86 20.74
N GLY A 274 3.02 32.63 21.80
CA GLY A 274 1.94 33.62 21.85
C GLY A 274 0.89 33.42 22.91
N SER A 275 1.24 33.76 24.15
CA SER A 275 0.35 34.53 25.02
C SER A 275 1.17 35.64 25.64
N ALA A 276 1.34 36.74 24.93
CA ALA A 276 1.68 38.01 25.48
C ALA A 276 0.47 38.91 25.37
N GLY A 277 0.07 39.45 26.50
CA GLY A 277 -0.96 40.29 27.00
C GLY A 277 -1.69 41.27 26.09
#